data_89c37896fb24383e45e985749930a916
#
_entry.id   89c37896fb24383e45e985749930a916
#
_cell.length_a   1.000
_cell.length_b   1.000
_cell.length_c   1.000
_cell.angle_alpha   90.00
_cell.angle_beta   90.00
_cell.angle_gamma   90.00
#
_symmetry.space_group_name_H-M   'P 1'
#
loop_
_entity.id
_entity.type
_entity.pdbx_description
1 polymer ?
#
loop_
_entity_poly.entity_id
_entity_poly.type
_entity_poly.pdbx_seq_one_letter_code
_entity_poly.pdbx_strand_id
1 'polypeptide(L)'
;MAIMVPAGGPAGSILAQTDSRLVNAVRLARDGMSDSARSVVARILAATPVTDSIYAEVLYTTGLVAASERDRRLALRRVVVDFAQSAWADDALLQLAQLDYASGNPEGTVRQADQLIRDYPESPLRAPAALWGARAASDRRDPSTACRLANQGLGSAGDDVEIRNQLEFQLQRCQGLAAMQADTAGRTDRRTEGQSGFFVQMSAVATQAAAKVEIARARRSGFSATSLRQSGLYKIRIGPYPTRGEADQALGQVRSRLGGRPFIVRVP
;
A
#
# COMPACT_ATOMS: atom_id res chain seq x y z
N MET A 1 -13.81 9.45 24.40
CA MET A 1 -14.44 8.53 23.45
C MET A 1 -13.60 7.25 23.49
N ALA A 2 -14.06 6.23 24.21
CA ALA A 2 -13.30 4.99 24.42
C ALA A 2 -13.37 4.15 23.16
N ILE A 3 -12.25 3.92 22.51
CA ILE A 3 -12.15 2.97 21.37
C ILE A 3 -12.17 1.58 21.98
N MET A 4 -13.30 0.91 21.83
CA MET A 4 -13.49 -0.49 22.19
C MET A 4 -12.67 -1.33 21.19
N VAL A 5 -11.53 -1.86 21.65
CA VAL A 5 -10.75 -2.85 20.91
C VAL A 5 -11.54 -4.15 20.95
N PRO A 6 -11.93 -4.76 19.82
CA PRO A 6 -12.58 -6.07 19.86
C PRO A 6 -11.57 -7.10 20.36
N ALA A 7 -11.87 -7.71 21.49
CA ALA A 7 -11.24 -8.93 21.96
C ALA A 7 -11.68 -10.07 21.04
N GLY A 8 -10.78 -10.60 20.24
CA GLY A 8 -11.03 -11.74 19.35
C GLY A 8 -10.18 -11.64 18.07
N GLY A 9 -8.86 -11.52 18.24
CA GLY A 9 -7.94 -11.82 17.14
C GLY A 9 -7.63 -13.33 17.15
N PRO A 10 -7.48 -13.98 15.97
CA PRO A 10 -7.07 -15.36 15.89
C PRO A 10 -5.71 -15.53 16.57
N ALA A 11 -5.55 -16.64 17.27
CA ALA A 11 -4.29 -17.08 17.86
C ALA A 11 -3.30 -17.42 16.73
N GLY A 12 -2.75 -16.40 16.08
CA GLY A 12 -1.48 -16.54 15.40
C GLY A 12 -0.48 -16.98 16.47
N SER A 13 0.34 -17.98 16.18
CA SER A 13 1.37 -18.47 17.09
C SER A 13 2.26 -17.29 17.47
N ILE A 14 1.86 -16.57 18.52
CA ILE A 14 2.78 -15.73 19.25
C ILE A 14 3.82 -16.72 19.74
N LEU A 15 5.06 -16.62 19.26
CA LEU A 15 6.17 -17.33 19.83
C LEU A 15 6.05 -17.12 21.35
N ALA A 16 5.84 -18.20 22.08
CA ALA A 16 5.68 -18.09 23.51
C ALA A 16 6.94 -17.43 24.05
N GLN A 17 6.79 -16.28 24.69
CA GLN A 17 7.92 -15.61 25.32
C GLN A 17 8.65 -16.65 26.16
N THR A 18 9.96 -16.73 25.98
CA THR A 18 10.77 -17.77 26.61
C THR A 18 11.13 -17.40 28.06
N ASP A 19 11.26 -16.10 28.34
CA ASP A 19 11.54 -15.61 29.71
C ASP A 19 10.24 -15.35 30.46
N SER A 20 10.02 -16.11 31.54
CA SER A 20 8.82 -16.00 32.40
C SER A 20 8.62 -14.61 33.00
N ARG A 21 9.69 -13.85 33.21
CA ARG A 21 9.62 -12.45 33.71
C ARG A 21 9.01 -11.53 32.67
N LEU A 22 9.32 -11.74 31.38
CA LEU A 22 8.74 -10.97 30.27
C LEU A 22 7.28 -11.34 30.07
N VAL A 23 6.93 -12.64 30.14
CA VAL A 23 5.52 -13.10 30.16
C VAL A 23 4.73 -12.39 31.26
N ASN A 24 5.27 -12.33 32.47
CA ASN A 24 4.63 -11.63 33.59
C ASN A 24 4.48 -10.14 33.33
N ALA A 25 5.49 -9.49 32.73
CA ALA A 25 5.41 -8.06 32.39
C ALA A 25 4.29 -7.78 31.37
N VAL A 26 4.13 -8.59 30.34
CA VAL A 26 3.04 -8.46 29.37
C VAL A 26 1.67 -8.68 30.04
N ARG A 27 1.59 -9.66 30.96
CA ARG A 27 0.36 -9.88 31.74
C ARG A 27 0.02 -8.64 32.59
N LEU A 28 1.00 -8.09 33.32
CA LEU A 28 0.81 -6.85 34.11
C LEU A 28 0.28 -5.70 33.25
N ALA A 29 0.83 -5.52 32.04
CA ALA A 29 0.35 -4.48 31.13
C ALA A 29 -1.11 -4.72 30.68
N ARG A 30 -1.51 -5.97 30.40
CA ARG A 30 -2.88 -6.33 30.06
C ARG A 30 -3.85 -6.12 31.22
N ASP A 31 -3.39 -6.35 32.45
CA ASP A 31 -4.15 -6.12 33.69
C ASP A 31 -4.23 -4.63 34.11
N GLY A 32 -3.74 -3.72 33.25
CA GLY A 32 -3.77 -2.28 33.47
C GLY A 32 -2.61 -1.75 34.33
N MET A 33 -1.71 -2.62 34.82
CA MET A 33 -0.54 -2.26 35.63
C MET A 33 0.66 -1.88 34.75
N SER A 34 0.45 -0.95 33.81
CA SER A 34 1.42 -0.61 32.77
C SER A 34 2.75 -0.06 33.32
N ASP A 35 2.73 0.73 34.42
CA ASP A 35 3.95 1.25 35.04
C ASP A 35 4.79 0.15 35.66
N SER A 36 4.15 -0.80 36.33
CA SER A 36 4.82 -1.98 36.88
C SER A 36 5.43 -2.84 35.78
N ALA A 37 4.69 -3.08 34.70
CA ALA A 37 5.19 -3.80 33.53
C ALA A 37 6.46 -3.14 32.96
N ARG A 38 6.43 -1.83 32.72
CA ARG A 38 7.59 -1.06 32.23
C ARG A 38 8.78 -1.16 33.17
N SER A 39 8.54 -1.02 34.46
CA SER A 39 9.61 -1.12 35.46
C SER A 39 10.28 -2.50 35.50
N VAL A 40 9.51 -3.58 35.32
CA VAL A 40 10.04 -4.94 35.21
C VAL A 40 10.90 -5.07 33.96
N VAL A 41 10.38 -4.70 32.80
CA VAL A 41 11.10 -4.82 31.53
C VAL A 41 12.36 -3.95 31.50
N ALA A 42 12.31 -2.73 32.02
CA ALA A 42 13.46 -1.83 32.08
C ALA A 42 14.62 -2.42 32.92
N ARG A 43 14.30 -3.07 34.05
CA ARG A 43 15.32 -3.77 34.87
C ARG A 43 15.93 -4.95 34.14
N ILE A 44 15.12 -5.74 33.43
CA ILE A 44 15.61 -6.87 32.62
C ILE A 44 16.51 -6.34 31.52
N LEU A 45 16.08 -5.31 30.80
CA LEU A 45 16.86 -4.71 29.70
C LEU A 45 18.22 -4.19 30.18
N ALA A 46 18.25 -3.50 31.34
CA ALA A 46 19.48 -2.99 31.93
C ALA A 46 20.45 -4.10 32.38
N ALA A 47 19.92 -5.27 32.75
CA ALA A 47 20.71 -6.42 33.20
C ALA A 47 21.10 -7.39 32.10
N THR A 48 20.53 -7.26 30.87
CA THR A 48 20.75 -8.19 29.77
C THR A 48 21.79 -7.59 28.80
N PRO A 49 22.93 -8.24 28.58
CA PRO A 49 23.91 -7.81 27.59
C PRO A 49 23.33 -7.87 26.17
N VAL A 50 23.77 -6.97 25.28
CA VAL A 50 23.31 -6.94 23.87
C VAL A 50 23.62 -8.26 23.12
N THR A 51 24.65 -8.97 23.54
CA THR A 51 25.06 -10.24 23.00
C THR A 51 24.28 -11.44 23.53
N ASP A 52 23.39 -11.23 24.49
CA ASP A 52 22.56 -12.29 25.03
C ASP A 52 21.47 -12.69 24.04
N SER A 53 21.21 -13.97 23.94
CA SER A 53 20.20 -14.54 23.01
C SER A 53 18.78 -14.03 23.28
N ILE A 54 18.46 -13.66 24.53
CA ILE A 54 17.14 -13.11 24.87
C ILE A 54 17.02 -11.60 24.62
N TYR A 55 18.10 -10.90 24.25
CA TYR A 55 18.07 -9.43 24.14
C TYR A 55 17.03 -8.93 23.13
N ALA A 56 16.87 -9.64 22.01
CA ALA A 56 15.83 -9.32 21.02
C ALA A 56 14.41 -9.45 21.59
N GLU A 57 14.16 -10.48 22.40
CA GLU A 57 12.90 -10.68 23.12
C GLU A 57 12.62 -9.53 24.11
N VAL A 58 13.66 -9.12 24.86
CA VAL A 58 13.57 -8.00 25.81
C VAL A 58 13.24 -6.70 25.08
N LEU A 59 13.89 -6.43 23.94
CA LEU A 59 13.58 -5.25 23.12
C LEU A 59 12.16 -5.30 22.55
N TYR A 60 11.73 -6.44 22.02
CA TYR A 60 10.38 -6.63 21.53
C TYR A 60 9.35 -6.34 22.65
N THR A 61 9.56 -6.94 23.81
CA THR A 61 8.69 -6.73 24.98
C THR A 61 8.74 -5.29 25.47
N THR A 62 9.91 -4.61 25.41
CA THR A 62 10.00 -3.16 25.68
C THR A 62 9.05 -2.38 24.76
N GLY A 63 9.00 -2.73 23.48
CA GLY A 63 8.05 -2.16 22.53
C GLY A 63 6.59 -2.42 22.93
N LEU A 64 6.26 -3.64 23.34
CA LEU A 64 4.88 -4.00 23.72
C LEU A 64 4.35 -3.20 24.92
N VAL A 65 5.21 -2.94 25.94
CA VAL A 65 4.81 -2.23 27.18
C VAL A 65 5.09 -0.73 27.14
N ALA A 66 5.63 -0.20 26.04
CA ALA A 66 6.01 1.19 25.92
C ALA A 66 4.81 2.14 26.15
N ALA A 67 5.07 3.25 26.86
CA ALA A 67 4.07 4.25 27.18
C ALA A 67 3.69 5.13 25.99
N SER A 68 4.65 5.36 25.08
CA SER A 68 4.45 6.19 23.89
C SER A 68 4.59 5.38 22.61
N GLU A 69 3.88 5.82 21.57
CA GLU A 69 4.03 5.24 20.23
C GLU A 69 5.47 5.40 19.71
N ARG A 70 6.11 6.53 20.00
CA ARG A 70 7.49 6.79 19.60
C ARG A 70 8.45 5.74 20.17
N ASP A 71 8.35 5.48 21.48
CA ASP A 71 9.24 4.51 22.16
C ASP A 71 8.95 3.10 21.68
N ARG A 72 7.67 2.77 21.46
CA ARG A 72 7.26 1.50 20.86
C ARG A 72 7.90 1.29 19.49
N ARG A 73 7.77 2.27 18.60
CA ARG A 73 8.39 2.20 17.26
C ARG A 73 9.91 2.07 17.33
N LEU A 74 10.55 2.80 18.23
CA LEU A 74 12.00 2.75 18.39
C LEU A 74 12.46 1.35 18.79
N ALA A 75 11.85 0.77 19.82
CA ALA A 75 12.18 -0.57 20.29
C ALA A 75 11.95 -1.65 19.20
N LEU A 76 10.78 -1.63 18.57
CA LEU A 76 10.45 -2.59 17.50
C LEU A 76 11.37 -2.46 16.28
N ARG A 77 11.71 -1.23 15.86
CA ARG A 77 12.67 -1.01 14.77
C ARG A 77 14.05 -1.53 15.09
N ARG A 78 14.51 -1.41 16.33
CA ARG A 78 15.78 -2.00 16.75
C ARG A 78 15.76 -3.52 16.62
N VAL A 79 14.65 -4.18 16.97
CA VAL A 79 14.53 -5.63 16.74
C VAL A 79 14.69 -5.96 15.25
N VAL A 80 13.98 -5.25 14.37
CA VAL A 80 14.02 -5.50 12.92
C VAL A 80 15.39 -5.23 12.30
N VAL A 81 16.10 -4.20 12.77
CA VAL A 81 17.37 -3.75 12.15
C VAL A 81 18.57 -4.47 12.76
N ASP A 82 18.65 -4.47 14.10
CA ASP A 82 19.82 -4.96 14.80
C ASP A 82 19.77 -6.49 15.04
N PHE A 83 18.55 -7.06 15.04
CA PHE A 83 18.28 -8.46 15.35
C PHE A 83 17.39 -9.15 14.31
N ALA A 84 17.62 -8.86 13.03
CA ALA A 84 16.81 -9.37 11.92
C ALA A 84 16.74 -10.91 11.83
N GLN A 85 17.72 -11.62 12.41
CA GLN A 85 17.73 -13.08 12.45
C GLN A 85 17.08 -13.66 13.71
N SER A 86 16.56 -12.81 14.59
CA SER A 86 15.88 -13.28 15.80
C SER A 86 14.46 -13.77 15.46
N ALA A 87 13.97 -14.68 16.30
CA ALA A 87 12.59 -15.17 16.22
C ALA A 87 11.52 -14.08 16.50
N TRP A 88 11.93 -12.86 16.84
CA TRP A 88 11.05 -11.73 17.18
C TRP A 88 10.98 -10.67 16.09
N ALA A 89 11.75 -10.85 15.02
CA ALA A 89 11.86 -9.80 13.99
C ALA A 89 10.61 -9.70 13.10
N ASP A 90 9.99 -10.83 12.76
CA ASP A 90 8.73 -10.88 12.02
C ASP A 90 7.55 -10.41 12.88
N ASP A 91 7.51 -10.77 14.18
CA ASP A 91 6.56 -10.21 15.15
C ASP A 91 6.69 -8.68 15.23
N ALA A 92 7.92 -8.16 15.30
CA ALA A 92 8.17 -6.72 15.34
C ALA A 92 7.71 -6.02 14.06
N LEU A 93 7.92 -6.62 12.89
CA LEU A 93 7.41 -6.11 11.61
C LEU A 93 5.89 -6.05 11.57
N LEU A 94 5.20 -7.10 12.04
CA LEU A 94 3.75 -7.11 12.11
C LEU A 94 3.22 -6.01 13.04
N GLN A 95 3.84 -5.85 14.23
CA GLN A 95 3.49 -4.76 15.15
C GLN A 95 3.73 -3.38 14.53
N LEU A 96 4.83 -3.18 13.80
CA LEU A 96 5.09 -1.93 13.08
C LEU A 96 4.07 -1.67 11.97
N ALA A 97 3.65 -2.71 11.22
CA ALA A 97 2.60 -2.59 10.22
C ALA A 97 1.26 -2.14 10.84
N GLN A 98 0.89 -2.73 11.97
CA GLN A 98 -0.32 -2.36 12.72
C GLN A 98 -0.27 -0.92 13.25
N LEU A 99 0.88 -0.50 13.79
CA LEU A 99 1.11 0.88 14.25
C LEU A 99 1.04 1.89 13.09
N ASP A 100 1.65 1.56 11.96
CA ASP A 100 1.60 2.41 10.78
C ASP A 100 0.16 2.55 10.27
N TYR A 101 -0.62 1.46 10.26
CA TYR A 101 -2.03 1.51 9.88
C TYR A 101 -2.85 2.38 10.84
N ALA A 102 -2.69 2.18 12.14
CA ALA A 102 -3.40 2.93 13.19
C ALA A 102 -3.07 4.43 13.18
N SER A 103 -1.84 4.80 12.80
CA SER A 103 -1.41 6.20 12.70
C SER A 103 -1.70 6.85 11.33
N GLY A 104 -2.42 6.16 10.44
CA GLY A 104 -2.78 6.70 9.12
C GLY A 104 -1.61 6.76 8.14
N ASN A 105 -0.63 5.87 8.29
CA ASN A 105 0.51 5.70 7.36
C ASN A 105 0.37 4.39 6.56
N PRO A 106 -0.55 4.32 5.59
CA PRO A 106 -0.79 3.10 4.82
C PRO A 106 0.41 2.67 3.97
N GLU A 107 1.27 3.61 3.54
CA GLU A 107 2.52 3.30 2.85
C GLU A 107 3.48 2.53 3.76
N GLY A 108 3.58 2.95 5.01
CA GLY A 108 4.36 2.26 6.05
C GLY A 108 3.85 0.84 6.25
N THR A 109 2.53 0.68 6.42
CA THR A 109 1.89 -0.62 6.58
C THR A 109 2.23 -1.57 5.44
N VAL A 110 2.10 -1.13 4.18
CA VAL A 110 2.43 -1.94 3.00
C VAL A 110 3.91 -2.32 3.01
N ARG A 111 4.82 -1.38 3.30
CA ARG A 111 6.26 -1.68 3.34
C ARG A 111 6.62 -2.73 4.39
N GLN A 112 6.08 -2.62 5.61
CA GLN A 112 6.33 -3.59 6.68
C GLN A 112 5.76 -4.97 6.33
N ALA A 113 4.56 -5.02 5.76
CA ALA A 113 3.94 -6.27 5.31
C ALA A 113 4.75 -6.95 4.19
N ASP A 114 5.15 -6.19 3.17
CA ASP A 114 5.99 -6.69 2.09
C ASP A 114 7.35 -7.18 2.58
N GLN A 115 7.96 -6.48 3.55
CA GLN A 115 9.21 -6.88 4.16
C GLN A 115 9.07 -8.21 4.89
N LEU A 116 8.04 -8.36 5.74
CA LEU A 116 7.79 -9.60 6.47
C LEU A 116 7.60 -10.78 5.50
N ILE A 117 6.74 -10.61 4.48
CA ILE A 117 6.43 -11.67 3.51
C ILE A 117 7.67 -12.11 2.74
N ARG A 118 8.55 -11.17 2.38
CA ARG A 118 9.75 -11.42 1.58
C ARG A 118 10.90 -11.99 2.42
N ASP A 119 11.16 -11.39 3.59
CA ASP A 119 12.36 -11.66 4.37
C ASP A 119 12.17 -12.86 5.34
N TYR A 120 10.89 -13.20 5.66
CA TYR A 120 10.54 -14.31 6.55
C TYR A 120 9.55 -15.29 5.87
N PRO A 121 10.01 -16.06 4.87
CA PRO A 121 9.13 -16.92 4.06
C PRO A 121 8.45 -18.04 4.84
N GLU A 122 9.02 -18.46 5.96
CA GLU A 122 8.48 -19.53 6.82
C GLU A 122 7.65 -18.99 8.01
N SER A 123 7.51 -17.66 8.12
CA SER A 123 6.77 -17.06 9.23
C SER A 123 5.28 -17.37 9.14
N PRO A 124 4.64 -17.80 10.24
CA PRO A 124 3.19 -17.95 10.31
C PRO A 124 2.46 -16.60 10.25
N LEU A 125 3.19 -15.49 10.41
CA LEU A 125 2.64 -14.13 10.39
C LEU A 125 2.49 -13.55 8.99
N ARG A 126 2.83 -14.28 7.93
CA ARG A 126 2.72 -13.82 6.53
C ARG A 126 1.28 -13.51 6.14
N ALA A 127 0.33 -14.37 6.51
CA ALA A 127 -1.08 -14.12 6.21
C ALA A 127 -1.66 -12.92 6.99
N PRO A 128 -1.45 -12.78 8.32
CA PRO A 128 -1.78 -11.55 9.04
C PRO A 128 -1.14 -10.29 8.46
N ALA A 129 0.15 -10.33 8.11
CA ALA A 129 0.84 -9.18 7.53
C ALA A 129 0.24 -8.79 6.16
N ALA A 130 -0.03 -9.78 5.30
CA ALA A 130 -0.69 -9.59 4.02
C ALA A 130 -2.07 -8.94 4.17
N LEU A 131 -2.84 -9.35 5.18
CA LEU A 131 -4.15 -8.78 5.47
C LEU A 131 -4.06 -7.28 5.81
N TRP A 132 -3.13 -6.89 6.69
CA TRP A 132 -2.91 -5.49 7.02
C TRP A 132 -2.44 -4.67 5.81
N GLY A 133 -1.50 -5.21 5.05
CA GLY A 133 -1.04 -4.58 3.82
C GLY A 133 -2.13 -4.42 2.76
N ALA A 134 -2.98 -5.44 2.56
CA ALA A 134 -4.09 -5.39 1.61
C ALA A 134 -5.15 -4.35 2.02
N ARG A 135 -5.47 -4.25 3.33
CA ARG A 135 -6.34 -3.20 3.88
C ARG A 135 -5.78 -1.81 3.58
N ALA A 136 -4.51 -1.59 3.93
CA ALA A 136 -3.83 -0.31 3.72
C ALA A 136 -3.79 0.10 2.24
N ALA A 137 -3.49 -0.84 1.33
CA ALA A 137 -3.49 -0.60 -0.09
C ALA A 137 -4.91 -0.28 -0.63
N SER A 138 -5.94 -0.97 -0.14
CA SER A 138 -7.34 -0.68 -0.48
C SER A 138 -7.77 0.73 -0.06
N ASP A 139 -7.36 1.18 1.13
CA ASP A 139 -7.68 2.52 1.64
C ASP A 139 -7.00 3.63 0.82
N ARG A 140 -5.83 3.33 0.24
CA ARG A 140 -5.14 4.19 -0.73
C ARG A 140 -5.72 4.14 -2.14
N ARG A 141 -6.72 3.32 -2.39
CA ARG A 141 -7.27 3.04 -3.72
C ARG A 141 -6.22 2.49 -4.70
N ASP A 142 -5.31 1.65 -4.19
CA ASP A 142 -4.32 0.90 -4.98
C ASP A 142 -4.75 -0.57 -5.08
N PRO A 143 -5.65 -0.90 -6.04
CA PRO A 143 -6.17 -2.26 -6.17
C PRO A 143 -5.09 -3.27 -6.60
N SER A 144 -4.05 -2.84 -7.29
CA SER A 144 -2.98 -3.73 -7.73
C SER A 144 -2.21 -4.30 -6.55
N THR A 145 -1.77 -3.44 -5.64
CA THR A 145 -1.09 -3.84 -4.41
C THR A 145 -2.03 -4.60 -3.47
N ALA A 146 -3.27 -4.14 -3.34
CA ALA A 146 -4.25 -4.79 -2.48
C ALA A 146 -4.55 -6.24 -2.92
N CYS A 147 -4.81 -6.46 -4.22
CA CYS A 147 -5.08 -7.80 -4.75
C CYS A 147 -3.83 -8.70 -4.66
N ARG A 148 -2.63 -8.17 -4.94
CA ARG A 148 -1.38 -8.93 -4.81
C ARG A 148 -1.18 -9.44 -3.37
N LEU A 149 -1.30 -8.54 -2.39
CA LEU A 149 -1.13 -8.90 -0.97
C LEU A 149 -2.22 -9.87 -0.50
N ALA A 150 -3.49 -9.64 -0.87
CA ALA A 150 -4.56 -10.56 -0.52
C ALA A 150 -4.31 -11.98 -1.06
N ASN A 151 -3.87 -12.12 -2.31
CA ASN A 151 -3.53 -13.43 -2.89
C ASN A 151 -2.32 -14.08 -2.20
N GLN A 152 -1.27 -13.31 -1.88
CA GLN A 152 -0.12 -13.82 -1.13
C GLN A 152 -0.52 -14.33 0.26
N GLY A 153 -1.40 -13.57 0.95
CA GLY A 153 -1.93 -13.96 2.25
C GLY A 153 -2.76 -15.24 2.18
N LEU A 154 -3.63 -15.39 1.18
CA LEU A 154 -4.42 -16.61 0.97
C LEU A 154 -3.53 -17.84 0.77
N GLY A 155 -2.42 -17.70 0.04
CA GLY A 155 -1.42 -18.77 -0.12
C GLY A 155 -0.67 -19.13 1.16
N SER A 156 -0.75 -18.29 2.21
CA SER A 156 -0.06 -18.50 3.50
C SER A 156 -1.00 -18.72 4.68
N ALA A 157 -2.32 -18.67 4.47
CA ALA A 157 -3.33 -18.71 5.54
C ALA A 157 -3.51 -20.12 6.14
N GLY A 158 -3.01 -21.17 5.48
CA GLY A 158 -3.17 -22.54 5.96
C GLY A 158 -4.63 -22.89 6.26
N ASP A 159 -4.86 -23.45 7.46
CA ASP A 159 -6.20 -23.83 7.93
C ASP A 159 -6.91 -22.74 8.76
N ASP A 160 -6.31 -21.54 8.86
CA ASP A 160 -6.94 -20.42 9.57
C ASP A 160 -8.11 -19.85 8.75
N VAL A 161 -9.32 -20.33 9.05
CA VAL A 161 -10.55 -19.96 8.36
C VAL A 161 -10.85 -18.46 8.51
N GLU A 162 -10.58 -17.87 9.67
CA GLU A 162 -10.85 -16.45 9.93
C GLU A 162 -9.96 -15.54 9.07
N ILE A 163 -8.67 -15.79 9.08
CA ILE A 163 -7.72 -15.04 8.23
C ILE A 163 -8.07 -15.23 6.74
N ARG A 164 -8.41 -16.44 6.32
CA ARG A 164 -8.81 -16.74 4.95
C ARG A 164 -10.02 -15.91 4.54
N ASN A 165 -11.09 -15.93 5.33
CA ASN A 165 -12.31 -15.17 5.05
C ASN A 165 -12.04 -13.66 4.94
N GLN A 166 -11.18 -13.12 5.84
CA GLN A 166 -10.81 -11.72 5.81
C GLN A 166 -9.99 -11.36 4.56
N LEU A 167 -9.09 -12.22 4.11
CA LEU A 167 -8.30 -12.03 2.90
C LEU A 167 -9.16 -12.14 1.63
N GLU A 168 -10.11 -13.08 1.59
CA GLU A 168 -11.09 -13.20 0.50
C GLU A 168 -11.94 -11.94 0.38
N PHE A 169 -12.39 -11.39 1.52
CA PHE A 169 -13.08 -10.11 1.52
C PHE A 169 -12.21 -8.97 0.95
N GLN A 170 -10.93 -8.90 1.32
CA GLN A 170 -10.00 -7.91 0.74
C GLN A 170 -9.80 -8.14 -0.76
N LEU A 171 -9.75 -9.38 -1.22
CA LEU A 171 -9.64 -9.72 -2.64
C LEU A 171 -10.87 -9.24 -3.43
N GLN A 172 -12.07 -9.49 -2.94
CA GLN A 172 -13.31 -8.98 -3.55
C GLN A 172 -13.32 -7.44 -3.59
N ARG A 173 -12.92 -6.81 -2.48
CA ARG A 173 -12.85 -5.34 -2.39
C ARG A 173 -11.88 -4.73 -3.41
N CYS A 174 -10.69 -5.30 -3.57
CA CYS A 174 -9.72 -4.79 -4.52
C CYS A 174 -10.14 -5.01 -5.98
N GLN A 175 -10.80 -6.12 -6.29
CA GLN A 175 -11.38 -6.39 -7.61
C GLN A 175 -12.48 -5.37 -7.95
N GLY A 176 -13.35 -5.04 -6.99
CA GLY A 176 -14.34 -3.99 -7.12
C GLY A 176 -13.73 -2.61 -7.38
N LEU A 177 -12.66 -2.26 -6.66
CA LEU A 177 -11.91 -1.01 -6.89
C LEU A 177 -11.26 -0.98 -8.27
N ALA A 178 -10.69 -2.09 -8.73
CA ALA A 178 -10.09 -2.20 -10.06
C ALA A 178 -11.14 -2.03 -11.17
N ALA A 179 -12.31 -2.64 -11.01
CA ALA A 179 -13.42 -2.49 -11.94
C ALA A 179 -13.93 -1.03 -12.00
N MET A 180 -14.10 -0.37 -10.86
CA MET A 180 -14.49 1.05 -10.81
C MET A 180 -13.46 1.97 -11.48
N GLN A 181 -12.16 1.70 -11.32
CA GLN A 181 -11.09 2.46 -11.98
C GLN A 181 -11.10 2.23 -13.50
N ALA A 182 -11.34 1.00 -13.93
CA ALA A 182 -11.48 0.66 -15.34
C ALA A 182 -12.70 1.35 -15.99
N ASP A 183 -13.85 1.35 -15.32
CA ASP A 183 -15.06 2.04 -15.78
C ASP A 183 -14.88 3.55 -15.86
N THR A 184 -14.16 4.14 -14.90
CA THR A 184 -13.85 5.57 -14.91
C THR A 184 -12.91 5.91 -16.06
N ALA A 185 -11.91 5.07 -16.33
CA ALA A 185 -11.03 5.21 -17.49
C ALA A 185 -11.80 5.02 -18.81
N GLY A 186 -12.71 4.05 -18.89
CA GLY A 186 -13.55 3.81 -20.05
C GLY A 186 -14.58 4.91 -20.32
N ARG A 187 -15.09 5.58 -19.27
CA ARG A 187 -15.98 6.77 -19.45
C ARG A 187 -15.23 7.98 -19.96
N THR A 188 -13.95 8.16 -19.58
CA THR A 188 -13.12 9.23 -20.13
C THR A 188 -12.85 8.99 -21.62
N ASP A 189 -12.63 7.75 -22.03
CA ASP A 189 -12.50 7.39 -23.45
C ASP A 189 -13.83 7.53 -24.22
N ARG A 190 -14.97 7.10 -23.65
CA ARG A 190 -16.29 7.27 -24.29
C ARG A 190 -16.74 8.74 -24.40
N ARG A 191 -16.35 9.60 -23.46
CA ARG A 191 -16.67 11.05 -23.53
C ARG A 191 -15.99 11.71 -24.74
N THR A 192 -14.87 11.16 -25.19
CA THR A 192 -14.15 11.63 -26.39
C THR A 192 -14.69 11.04 -27.70
N GLU A 193 -15.36 9.88 -27.64
CA GLU A 193 -15.98 9.27 -28.82
C GLU A 193 -17.26 10.00 -29.31
N GLY A 194 -17.91 10.78 -28.42
CA GLY A 194 -19.14 11.53 -28.75
C GLY A 194 -18.95 13.02 -28.97
N GLN A 195 -17.72 13.56 -28.93
CA GLN A 195 -17.49 14.98 -29.20
C GLN A 195 -17.26 15.21 -30.68
N SER A 196 -18.27 15.77 -31.35
CA SER A 196 -18.13 16.34 -32.72
C SER A 196 -17.25 17.61 -32.67
N GLY A 197 -16.42 17.81 -33.68
CA GLY A 197 -15.57 19.00 -33.77
C GLY A 197 -14.22 18.74 -34.43
N PHE A 198 -13.35 19.73 -34.37
CA PHE A 198 -12.02 19.66 -34.89
C PHE A 198 -11.03 19.31 -33.79
N PHE A 199 -10.10 18.40 -34.04
CA PHE A 199 -9.05 17.98 -33.11
C PHE A 199 -7.68 18.09 -33.77
N VAL A 200 -6.67 18.44 -32.99
CA VAL A 200 -5.27 18.33 -33.42
C VAL A 200 -4.74 16.95 -32.96
N GLN A 201 -4.53 16.04 -33.89
CA GLN A 201 -3.89 14.74 -33.59
C GLN A 201 -2.37 14.91 -33.56
N MET A 202 -1.79 14.66 -32.37
CA MET A 202 -0.35 14.79 -32.13
C MET A 202 0.43 13.56 -32.57
N SER A 203 -0.04 12.39 -32.14
CA SER A 203 0.65 11.10 -32.32
C SER A 203 -0.33 9.94 -32.29
N ALA A 204 0.17 8.77 -32.67
CA ALA A 204 -0.52 7.50 -32.51
C ALA A 204 0.50 6.49 -31.98
N VAL A 205 0.18 5.78 -30.88
CA VAL A 205 1.08 4.85 -30.20
C VAL A 205 0.41 3.51 -29.97
N ALA A 206 1.19 2.44 -29.90
CA ALA A 206 0.66 1.09 -29.83
C ALA A 206 0.19 0.68 -28.42
N THR A 207 0.72 1.30 -27.37
CA THR A 207 0.43 0.90 -25.99
C THR A 207 -0.22 1.99 -25.19
N GLN A 208 -1.05 1.60 -24.21
CA GLN A 208 -1.68 2.54 -23.29
C GLN A 208 -0.64 3.27 -22.40
N ALA A 209 0.45 2.61 -22.06
CA ALA A 209 1.52 3.22 -21.29
C ALA A 209 2.18 4.38 -22.07
N ALA A 210 2.49 4.18 -23.35
CA ALA A 210 3.01 5.23 -24.22
C ALA A 210 1.99 6.37 -24.42
N ALA A 211 0.70 6.06 -24.51
CA ALA A 211 -0.35 7.08 -24.60
C ALA A 211 -0.41 7.97 -23.34
N LYS A 212 -0.30 7.39 -22.16
CA LYS A 212 -0.25 8.14 -20.88
C LYS A 212 0.95 9.10 -20.84
N VAL A 213 2.11 8.68 -21.33
CA VAL A 213 3.32 9.53 -21.40
C VAL A 213 3.09 10.72 -22.33
N GLU A 214 2.53 10.50 -23.53
CA GLU A 214 2.26 11.58 -24.49
C GLU A 214 1.18 12.56 -23.98
N ILE A 215 0.13 12.06 -23.33
CA ILE A 215 -0.89 12.92 -22.67
C ILE A 215 -0.27 13.76 -21.58
N ALA A 216 0.58 13.17 -20.73
CA ALA A 216 1.26 13.92 -19.66
C ALA A 216 2.21 14.98 -20.23
N ARG A 217 2.89 14.70 -21.34
CA ARG A 217 3.72 15.65 -22.07
C ARG A 217 2.91 16.83 -22.59
N ALA A 218 1.77 16.57 -23.22
CA ALA A 218 0.87 17.62 -23.72
C ALA A 218 0.34 18.51 -22.58
N ARG A 219 -0.10 17.89 -21.47
CA ARG A 219 -0.62 18.61 -20.29
C ARG A 219 0.42 19.53 -19.66
N ARG A 220 1.68 19.08 -19.54
CA ARG A 220 2.78 19.92 -19.04
C ARG A 220 3.04 21.14 -19.92
N SER A 221 2.72 21.06 -21.21
CA SER A 221 2.82 22.17 -22.16
C SER A 221 1.55 23.02 -22.25
N GLY A 222 0.57 22.79 -21.37
CA GLY A 222 -0.67 23.55 -21.27
C GLY A 222 -1.81 23.12 -22.20
N PHE A 223 -1.72 21.91 -22.78
CA PHE A 223 -2.76 21.39 -23.69
C PHE A 223 -3.64 20.35 -23.02
N SER A 224 -4.97 20.40 -23.25
CA SER A 224 -5.89 19.33 -22.88
C SER A 224 -5.84 18.23 -23.93
N ALA A 225 -5.09 17.16 -23.64
CA ALA A 225 -4.94 16.01 -24.53
C ALA A 225 -5.71 14.80 -24.00
N THR A 226 -6.30 14.05 -24.95
CA THR A 226 -7.02 12.80 -24.70
C THR A 226 -6.51 11.71 -25.65
N SER A 227 -6.75 10.45 -25.32
CA SER A 227 -6.47 9.34 -26.22
C SER A 227 -7.74 8.64 -26.68
N LEU A 228 -7.77 8.24 -27.93
CA LEU A 228 -8.81 7.42 -28.54
C LEU A 228 -8.18 6.15 -29.11
N ARG A 229 -8.70 4.98 -28.75
CA ARG A 229 -8.25 3.70 -29.34
C ARG A 229 -8.99 3.45 -30.64
N GLN A 230 -8.27 3.47 -31.74
CA GLN A 230 -8.82 3.22 -33.08
C GLN A 230 -7.84 2.42 -33.93
N SER A 231 -8.30 1.37 -34.57
CA SER A 231 -7.49 0.49 -35.44
C SER A 231 -6.24 -0.08 -34.70
N GLY A 232 -6.39 -0.48 -33.45
CA GLY A 232 -5.31 -1.06 -32.64
C GLY A 232 -4.30 -0.06 -32.06
N LEU A 233 -4.41 1.22 -32.37
CA LEU A 233 -3.52 2.28 -31.92
C LEU A 233 -4.26 3.26 -30.99
N TYR A 234 -3.51 3.87 -30.07
CA TYR A 234 -3.95 4.99 -29.25
C TYR A 234 -3.60 6.29 -29.96
N LYS A 235 -4.61 6.99 -30.50
CA LYS A 235 -4.46 8.30 -31.14
C LYS A 235 -4.57 9.39 -30.09
N ILE A 236 -3.55 10.23 -29.96
CA ILE A 236 -3.50 11.32 -28.98
C ILE A 236 -3.99 12.59 -29.66
N ARG A 237 -5.06 13.19 -29.12
CA ARG A 237 -5.75 14.34 -29.68
C ARG A 237 -5.88 15.45 -28.67
N ILE A 238 -5.76 16.70 -29.13
CA ILE A 238 -5.98 17.94 -28.39
C ILE A 238 -7.24 18.59 -28.95
N GLY A 239 -8.12 19.05 -28.10
CA GLY A 239 -9.44 19.60 -28.46
C GLY A 239 -10.55 19.00 -27.58
N PRO A 240 -11.84 19.15 -27.95
CA PRO A 240 -12.35 19.62 -29.27
C PRO A 240 -12.25 21.13 -29.47
N TYR A 241 -12.17 21.55 -30.73
CA TYR A 241 -12.28 22.89 -31.18
C TYR A 241 -13.57 23.08 -32.00
N PRO A 242 -14.38 24.12 -31.73
CA PRO A 242 -15.63 24.34 -32.44
C PRO A 242 -15.44 24.61 -33.93
N THR A 243 -14.36 25.30 -34.30
CA THR A 243 -14.09 25.70 -35.68
C THR A 243 -12.73 25.17 -36.16
N ARG A 244 -12.60 25.03 -37.48
CA ARG A 244 -11.33 24.67 -38.09
C ARG A 244 -10.25 25.73 -37.87
N GLY A 245 -10.63 27.02 -37.86
CA GLY A 245 -9.70 28.13 -37.62
C GLY A 245 -9.05 28.07 -36.24
N GLU A 246 -9.82 27.72 -35.20
CA GLU A 246 -9.29 27.53 -33.83
C GLU A 246 -8.36 26.31 -33.76
N ALA A 247 -8.70 25.24 -34.49
CA ALA A 247 -7.84 24.07 -34.58
C ALA A 247 -6.52 24.37 -35.32
N ASP A 248 -6.55 25.23 -36.37
CA ASP A 248 -5.35 25.69 -37.11
C ASP A 248 -4.42 26.50 -36.20
N GLN A 249 -4.98 27.41 -35.38
CA GLN A 249 -4.21 28.20 -34.40
C GLN A 249 -3.56 27.23 -33.34
N ALA A 250 -4.34 26.29 -32.82
CA ALA A 250 -3.85 25.30 -31.88
C ALA A 250 -2.77 24.39 -32.51
N LEU A 251 -2.93 24.03 -33.77
CA LEU A 251 -1.93 23.26 -34.54
C LEU A 251 -0.56 23.96 -34.58
N GLY A 252 -0.56 25.28 -34.81
CA GLY A 252 0.64 26.11 -34.79
C GLY A 252 1.33 26.07 -33.42
N GLN A 253 0.55 26.23 -32.34
CA GLN A 253 1.06 26.18 -30.96
C GLN A 253 1.56 24.79 -30.56
N VAL A 254 0.86 23.73 -30.94
CA VAL A 254 1.28 22.35 -30.70
C VAL A 254 2.59 22.06 -31.40
N ARG A 255 2.72 22.46 -32.65
CA ARG A 255 3.95 22.28 -33.44
C ARG A 255 5.15 23.02 -32.82
N SER A 256 4.96 24.24 -32.34
CA SER A 256 6.04 25.02 -31.75
C SER A 256 6.47 24.51 -30.38
N ARG A 257 5.55 24.01 -29.54
CA ARG A 257 5.85 23.61 -28.15
C ARG A 257 6.18 22.12 -27.99
N LEU A 258 5.57 21.26 -28.81
CA LEU A 258 5.69 19.81 -28.70
C LEU A 258 6.46 19.19 -29.85
N GLY A 259 6.64 19.91 -30.95
CA GLY A 259 7.26 19.39 -32.18
C GLY A 259 6.42 18.35 -32.88
N GLY A 260 7.06 17.53 -33.73
CA GLY A 260 6.42 16.46 -34.48
C GLY A 260 5.68 16.95 -35.73
N ARG A 261 4.78 16.12 -36.25
CA ARG A 261 3.93 16.41 -37.41
C ARG A 261 2.43 16.29 -37.04
N PRO A 262 1.93 17.16 -36.16
CA PRO A 262 0.52 17.14 -35.81
C PRO A 262 -0.34 17.57 -37.02
N PHE A 263 -1.58 17.08 -37.08
CA PHE A 263 -2.54 17.41 -38.13
C PHE A 263 -3.96 17.49 -37.58
N ILE A 264 -4.84 18.20 -38.28
CA ILE A 264 -6.22 18.36 -37.88
C ILE A 264 -7.07 17.20 -38.37
N VAL A 265 -7.93 16.69 -37.47
CA VAL A 265 -8.92 15.67 -37.73
C VAL A 265 -10.30 16.21 -37.40
N ARG A 266 -11.27 16.05 -38.27
CA ARG A 266 -12.67 16.32 -38.00
C ARG A 266 -13.34 15.04 -37.49
N VAL A 267 -14.01 15.14 -36.38
CA VAL A 267 -14.86 14.06 -35.85
C VAL A 267 -16.30 14.54 -36.05
N PRO A 268 -17.11 13.77 -36.78
CA PRO A 268 -18.49 14.15 -37.12
C PRO A 268 -19.41 14.25 -35.91
#